data_f8483436e86f5532f7e506fcf38fde90
#
_entry.id   f8483436e86f5532f7e506fcf38fde90
#
_cell.length_a   1.000
_cell.length_b   1.000
_cell.length_c   1.000
_cell.angle_alpha   90.00
_cell.angle_beta   90.00
_cell.angle_gamma   90.00
#
_symmetry.space_group_name_H-M   'P 1'
#
loop_
_entity.id
_entity.type
_entity.pdbx_description
1 polymer ?
#
loop_
_entity_poly.entity_id
_entity_poly.type
_entity_poly.pdbx_seq_one_letter_code
_entity_poly.pdbx_strand_id
1 'polypeptide(L)'
;LLSRFSNYEPKLLSKEDPFQRIALLSGPEPQRSLLEEKILRHFDGLPGKSLIVRGVAGDDVSVDKNTTILNGIDDLTLSKALSRNPIVYCRSGYSTLMDLLHLQHTRAVLIPTPGQTEQVYLGARFARMFGFTCIGQHMSLPVENEILDAQYPKLNGGNLLEESVDQLLSASSSKAI
;
A
#
# COMPACT_ATOMS: atom_id res chain seq x y z
N LEU A 1 -11.93 -0.08 15.05
CA LEU A 1 -11.60 0.61 13.79
C LEU A 1 -10.31 -0.01 13.26
N LEU A 2 -10.40 -0.73 12.15
CA LEU A 2 -9.25 -1.46 11.58
C LEU A 2 -8.54 -0.65 10.48
N SER A 3 -9.28 0.25 9.80
CA SER A 3 -8.74 1.18 8.81
C SER A 3 -9.07 2.62 9.19
N ARG A 4 -8.15 3.56 8.92
CA ARG A 4 -8.41 5.00 9.04
C ARG A 4 -9.49 5.50 8.07
N PHE A 5 -9.78 4.74 7.03
CA PHE A 5 -10.81 5.05 6.03
C PHE A 5 -12.18 4.42 6.32
N SER A 6 -12.38 3.76 7.47
CA SER A 6 -13.62 3.04 7.79
C SER A 6 -14.90 3.87 7.75
N ASN A 7 -14.80 5.19 7.85
CA ASN A 7 -15.94 6.12 7.72
C ASN A 7 -16.00 6.81 6.34
N TYR A 8 -15.19 6.35 5.38
CA TYR A 8 -15.12 6.94 4.05
C TYR A 8 -15.75 6.02 3.01
N GLU A 9 -16.75 6.52 2.30
CA GLU A 9 -17.30 5.88 1.11
C GLU A 9 -16.58 6.44 -0.13
N PRO A 10 -15.99 5.58 -0.98
CA PRO A 10 -15.33 6.02 -2.20
C PRO A 10 -16.33 6.70 -3.13
N LYS A 11 -16.32 8.02 -3.22
CA LYS A 11 -17.03 8.75 -4.25
C LYS A 11 -16.16 8.82 -5.49
N LEU A 12 -16.70 8.41 -6.63
CA LEU A 12 -16.08 8.61 -7.94
C LEU A 12 -15.70 10.08 -8.11
N LEU A 13 -14.41 10.34 -8.23
CA LEU A 13 -13.88 11.70 -8.32
C LEU A 13 -13.84 12.20 -9.77
N SER A 14 -13.82 13.53 -9.88
CA SER A 14 -13.65 14.27 -11.14
C SER A 14 -12.48 13.73 -11.99
N LYS A 15 -12.61 13.92 -13.32
CA LYS A 15 -11.70 13.40 -14.37
C LYS A 15 -10.33 14.08 -14.43
N GLU A 16 -9.82 14.65 -13.34
CA GLU A 16 -8.47 15.20 -13.33
C GLU A 16 -7.44 14.08 -13.35
N ASP A 17 -6.39 14.29 -14.11
CA ASP A 17 -5.31 13.36 -14.45
C ASP A 17 -4.77 12.60 -13.22
N PRO A 18 -5.11 11.32 -13.03
CA PRO A 18 -4.82 10.59 -11.81
C PRO A 18 -3.36 10.16 -11.74
N PHE A 19 -2.84 10.00 -10.51
CA PHE A 19 -1.58 9.29 -10.32
C PHE A 19 -1.72 7.82 -10.76
N GLN A 20 -0.80 7.36 -11.59
CA GLN A 20 -0.71 5.95 -11.99
C GLN A 20 -0.05 5.11 -10.89
N ARG A 21 0.82 5.75 -10.09
CA ARG A 21 1.58 5.10 -9.02
C ARG A 21 1.61 5.96 -7.78
N ILE A 22 1.51 5.31 -6.63
CA ILE A 22 1.62 5.96 -5.32
C ILE A 22 2.58 5.14 -4.46
N ALA A 23 3.57 5.79 -3.87
CA ALA A 23 4.40 5.19 -2.84
C ALA A 23 4.02 5.73 -1.46
N LEU A 24 3.67 4.84 -0.55
CA LEU A 24 3.41 5.16 0.85
C LEU A 24 4.60 4.71 1.68
N LEU A 25 5.47 5.67 2.03
CA LEU A 25 6.66 5.40 2.80
C LEU A 25 6.35 5.45 4.29
N SER A 26 6.95 4.55 5.02
CA SER A 26 6.87 4.49 6.48
C SER A 26 8.04 3.69 7.04
N GLY A 27 8.16 3.69 8.37
CA GLY A 27 9.18 2.93 9.07
C GLY A 27 10.40 3.75 9.46
N PRO A 28 11.36 3.12 10.17
CA PRO A 28 12.52 3.79 10.73
C PRO A 28 13.56 4.15 9.67
N GLU A 29 14.37 5.15 9.98
CA GLU A 29 15.59 5.42 9.25
C GLU A 29 16.67 4.36 9.55
N PRO A 30 17.57 4.07 8.61
CA PRO A 30 17.66 4.62 7.25
C PRO A 30 16.78 3.91 6.23
N GLN A 31 15.99 2.91 6.64
CA GLN A 31 15.26 2.02 5.73
C GLN A 31 14.19 2.76 4.91
N ARG A 32 13.59 3.81 5.47
CA ARG A 32 12.62 4.65 4.76
C ARG A 32 13.29 5.43 3.63
N SER A 33 14.39 6.12 3.91
CA SER A 33 15.14 6.91 2.92
C SER A 33 15.74 6.04 1.81
N LEU A 34 16.26 4.85 2.15
CA LEU A 34 16.77 3.89 1.17
C LEU A 34 15.65 3.38 0.22
N LEU A 35 14.45 3.17 0.76
CA LEU A 35 13.31 2.81 -0.07
C LEU A 35 12.85 3.97 -0.96
N GLU A 36 12.82 5.20 -0.44
CA GLU A 36 12.49 6.41 -1.21
C GLU A 36 13.40 6.57 -2.41
N GLU A 37 14.70 6.52 -2.21
CA GLU A 37 15.69 6.64 -3.27
C GLU A 37 15.51 5.56 -4.36
N LYS A 38 15.22 4.33 -3.95
CA LYS A 38 14.95 3.23 -4.86
C LYS A 38 13.69 3.45 -5.69
N ILE A 39 12.61 3.93 -5.07
CA ILE A 39 11.33 4.22 -5.72
C ILE A 39 11.47 5.39 -6.68
N LEU A 40 12.17 6.46 -6.28
CA LEU A 40 12.44 7.60 -7.16
C LEU A 40 13.15 7.17 -8.46
N ARG A 41 14.20 6.38 -8.33
CA ARG A 41 14.91 5.83 -9.51
C ARG A 41 14.02 4.95 -10.39
N HIS A 42 13.12 4.18 -9.78
CA HIS A 42 12.18 3.35 -10.51
C HIS A 42 11.12 4.18 -11.23
N PHE A 43 10.56 5.20 -10.58
CA PHE A 43 9.52 6.06 -11.16
C PHE A 43 10.05 6.96 -12.28
N ASP A 44 11.31 7.36 -12.22
CA ASP A 44 11.96 8.22 -13.23
C ASP A 44 11.91 7.62 -14.65
N GLY A 45 11.96 6.30 -14.76
CA GLY A 45 11.91 5.60 -16.06
C GLY A 45 10.49 5.31 -16.57
N LEU A 46 9.43 5.68 -15.83
CA LEU A 46 8.06 5.27 -16.13
C LEU A 46 7.20 6.44 -16.63
N PRO A 47 6.31 6.21 -17.62
CA PRO A 47 5.38 7.25 -18.08
C PRO A 47 4.30 7.55 -17.05
N GLY A 48 3.72 8.76 -17.11
CA GLY A 48 2.60 9.19 -16.28
C GLY A 48 3.00 9.73 -14.91
N LYS A 49 2.01 10.20 -14.14
CA LYS A 49 2.22 10.87 -12.86
C LYS A 49 2.40 9.89 -11.71
N SER A 50 3.31 10.21 -10.82
CA SER A 50 3.58 9.44 -9.60
C SER A 50 3.47 10.31 -8.36
N LEU A 51 3.12 9.71 -7.22
CA LEU A 51 3.05 10.36 -5.92
C LEU A 51 3.90 9.58 -4.92
N ILE A 52 4.70 10.27 -4.14
CA ILE A 52 5.40 9.72 -2.97
C ILE A 52 4.90 10.45 -1.73
N VAL A 53 4.41 9.70 -0.76
CA VAL A 53 4.04 10.20 0.56
C VAL A 53 5.04 9.66 1.56
N ARG A 54 5.84 10.55 2.16
CA ARG A 54 6.95 10.18 3.05
C ARG A 54 6.50 9.68 4.42
N GLY A 55 5.31 10.11 4.88
CA GLY A 55 4.82 9.79 6.21
C GLY A 55 5.65 10.44 7.33
N VAL A 56 6.17 11.64 7.09
CA VAL A 56 6.90 12.46 8.07
C VAL A 56 6.16 13.76 8.35
N ALA A 57 6.49 14.40 9.48
CA ALA A 57 5.90 15.69 9.83
C ALA A 57 6.34 16.79 8.84
N GLY A 58 5.45 17.75 8.64
CA GLY A 58 5.64 18.91 7.76
C GLY A 58 4.79 18.83 6.50
N ASP A 59 4.57 20.00 5.90
CA ASP A 59 3.73 20.18 4.70
C ASP A 59 4.57 20.43 3.44
N ASP A 60 5.84 20.02 3.45
CA ASP A 60 6.72 20.22 2.31
C ASP A 60 6.22 19.44 1.10
N VAL A 61 6.23 20.14 -0.03
CA VAL A 61 5.89 19.60 -1.34
C VAL A 61 7.05 19.83 -2.26
N SER A 62 7.49 18.81 -2.95
CA SER A 62 8.46 18.93 -4.03
C SER A 62 8.02 18.13 -5.25
N VAL A 63 8.51 18.54 -6.42
CA VAL A 63 8.22 17.84 -7.67
C VAL A 63 9.55 17.53 -8.35
N ASP A 64 9.75 16.26 -8.63
CA ASP A 64 10.86 15.76 -9.43
C ASP A 64 10.31 15.10 -10.69
N LYS A 65 10.50 15.75 -11.84
CA LYS A 65 9.95 15.32 -13.15
C LYS A 65 8.42 15.10 -13.06
N ASN A 66 7.98 13.85 -13.18
CA ASN A 66 6.56 13.46 -13.12
C ASN A 66 6.14 12.95 -11.72
N THR A 67 7.01 13.08 -10.73
CA THR A 67 6.76 12.58 -9.37
C THR A 67 6.55 13.75 -8.41
N THR A 68 5.37 13.79 -7.79
CA THR A 68 5.08 14.70 -6.68
C THR A 68 5.48 14.01 -5.38
N ILE A 69 6.19 14.73 -4.52
CA ILE A 69 6.66 14.22 -3.23
C ILE A 69 6.06 15.06 -2.12
N LEU A 70 5.36 14.43 -1.19
CA LEU A 70 4.72 15.05 -0.03
C LEU A 70 5.31 14.46 1.26
N ASN A 71 5.56 15.31 2.25
CA ASN A 71 5.90 14.83 3.60
C ASN A 71 4.71 14.14 4.25
N GLY A 72 3.51 14.72 4.15
CA GLY A 72 2.26 14.18 4.65
C GLY A 72 1.11 14.38 3.67
N ILE A 73 0.00 13.72 3.93
CA ILE A 73 -1.25 13.85 3.18
C ILE A 73 -2.42 13.57 4.12
N ASP A 74 -3.50 14.31 3.99
CA ASP A 74 -4.71 14.02 4.76
C ASP A 74 -5.43 12.76 4.26
N ASP A 75 -6.17 12.12 5.15
CA ASP A 75 -6.82 10.83 4.88
C ASP A 75 -7.85 10.92 3.75
N LEU A 76 -8.56 12.03 3.64
CA LEU A 76 -9.56 12.21 2.58
C LEU A 76 -8.90 12.28 1.20
N THR A 77 -7.84 13.06 1.07
CA THR A 77 -7.09 13.20 -0.19
C THR A 77 -6.41 11.88 -0.56
N LEU A 78 -5.82 11.18 0.41
CA LEU A 78 -5.20 9.88 0.17
C LEU A 78 -6.23 8.83 -0.25
N SER A 79 -7.35 8.71 0.46
CA SER A 79 -8.39 7.75 0.11
C SER A 79 -8.95 7.99 -1.29
N LYS A 80 -9.11 9.25 -1.66
CA LYS A 80 -9.49 9.65 -3.02
C LYS A 80 -8.46 9.21 -4.05
N ALA A 81 -7.18 9.41 -3.82
CA ALA A 81 -6.14 8.99 -4.73
C ALA A 81 -6.09 7.46 -4.89
N LEU A 82 -6.23 6.72 -3.78
CA LEU A 82 -6.23 5.26 -3.77
C LEU A 82 -7.48 4.64 -4.42
N SER A 83 -8.65 5.28 -4.31
CA SER A 83 -9.91 4.79 -4.91
C SER A 83 -9.87 4.66 -6.44
N ARG A 84 -8.88 5.26 -7.10
CA ARG A 84 -8.65 5.14 -8.54
C ARG A 84 -7.83 3.92 -8.92
N ASN A 85 -7.49 3.11 -7.95
CA ASN A 85 -6.71 1.88 -8.10
C ASN A 85 -5.33 2.08 -8.79
N PRO A 86 -4.52 3.09 -8.38
CA PRO A 86 -3.15 3.21 -8.86
C PRO A 86 -2.33 2.01 -8.40
N ILE A 87 -1.12 1.83 -8.95
CA ILE A 87 -0.18 0.89 -8.34
C ILE A 87 0.35 1.48 -7.04
N VAL A 88 0.19 0.77 -5.93
CA VAL A 88 0.66 1.19 -4.61
C VAL A 88 1.92 0.45 -4.20
N TYR A 89 3.00 1.17 -3.96
CA TYR A 89 4.24 0.65 -3.36
C TYR A 89 4.25 1.03 -1.88
N CYS A 90 4.24 0.06 -1.00
CA CYS A 90 4.17 0.36 0.43
C CYS A 90 4.85 -0.69 1.31
N ARG A 91 5.07 -0.34 2.58
CA ARG A 91 5.42 -1.31 3.61
C ARG A 91 4.23 -2.22 3.89
N SER A 92 4.52 -3.47 4.27
CA SER A 92 3.49 -4.43 4.71
C SER A 92 3.15 -4.25 6.20
N GLY A 93 3.02 -2.99 6.65
CA GLY A 93 2.55 -2.66 7.99
C GLY A 93 1.03 -2.86 8.12
N TYR A 94 0.58 -3.27 9.31
CA TYR A 94 -0.82 -3.60 9.59
C TYR A 94 -1.79 -2.50 9.13
N SER A 95 -1.55 -1.23 9.50
CA SER A 95 -2.46 -0.13 9.16
C SER A 95 -2.64 0.04 7.66
N THR A 96 -1.54 0.05 6.91
CA THR A 96 -1.59 0.18 5.44
C THR A 96 -2.32 -0.99 4.79
N LEU A 97 -2.09 -2.21 5.28
CA LEU A 97 -2.78 -3.39 4.75
C LEU A 97 -4.29 -3.33 5.02
N MET A 98 -4.71 -2.83 6.19
CA MET A 98 -6.13 -2.63 6.50
C MET A 98 -6.75 -1.54 5.63
N ASP A 99 -6.02 -0.48 5.31
CA ASP A 99 -6.47 0.56 4.39
C ASP A 99 -6.69 -0.01 2.98
N LEU A 100 -5.74 -0.80 2.47
CA LEU A 100 -5.87 -1.45 1.15
C LEU A 100 -7.06 -2.42 1.10
N LEU A 101 -7.26 -3.21 2.17
CA LEU A 101 -8.42 -4.11 2.26
C LEU A 101 -9.74 -3.34 2.29
N HIS A 102 -9.82 -2.28 3.11
CA HIS A 102 -11.04 -1.47 3.22
C HIS A 102 -11.43 -0.85 1.88
N LEU A 103 -10.45 -0.37 1.12
CA LEU A 103 -10.67 0.22 -0.20
C LEU A 103 -10.81 -0.85 -1.31
N GLN A 104 -10.70 -2.13 -0.99
CA GLN A 104 -10.65 -3.22 -1.97
C GLN A 104 -9.61 -2.97 -3.07
N HIS A 105 -8.47 -2.39 -2.68
CA HIS A 105 -7.43 -1.99 -3.59
C HIS A 105 -6.72 -3.23 -4.17
N THR A 106 -6.61 -3.33 -5.51
CA THR A 106 -6.15 -4.59 -6.13
C THR A 106 -4.68 -4.58 -6.54
N ARG A 107 -4.06 -3.41 -6.68
CA ARG A 107 -2.72 -3.28 -7.28
C ARG A 107 -1.68 -2.77 -6.29
N ALA A 108 -1.09 -3.66 -5.48
CA ALA A 108 -0.08 -3.25 -4.51
C ALA A 108 1.18 -4.12 -4.53
N VAL A 109 2.33 -3.46 -4.34
CA VAL A 109 3.65 -4.05 -4.13
C VAL A 109 4.01 -3.85 -2.66
N LEU A 110 4.00 -4.93 -1.92
CA LEU A 110 4.34 -4.96 -0.50
C LEU A 110 5.84 -5.15 -0.34
N ILE A 111 6.48 -4.23 0.38
CA ILE A 111 7.93 -4.21 0.57
C ILE A 111 8.23 -4.19 2.07
N PRO A 112 8.32 -5.35 2.73
CA PRO A 112 8.61 -5.43 4.16
C PRO A 112 9.90 -4.68 4.52
N THR A 113 9.90 -3.99 5.67
CA THR A 113 11.12 -3.39 6.21
C THR A 113 12.11 -4.49 6.62
N PRO A 114 13.35 -4.45 6.15
CA PRO A 114 14.37 -5.41 6.58
C PRO A 114 14.47 -5.47 8.12
N GLY A 115 14.46 -6.69 8.67
CA GLY A 115 14.53 -6.91 10.11
C GLY A 115 13.22 -6.83 10.89
N GLN A 116 12.11 -6.41 10.25
CA GLN A 116 10.78 -6.40 10.89
C GLN A 116 10.02 -7.69 10.56
N THR A 117 10.10 -8.67 11.44
CA THR A 117 9.50 -10.01 11.26
C THR A 117 8.00 -9.97 11.05
N GLU A 118 7.29 -9.06 11.75
CA GLU A 118 5.84 -8.86 11.57
C GLU A 118 5.51 -8.46 10.13
N GLN A 119 6.23 -7.49 9.56
CA GLN A 119 6.01 -7.06 8.19
C GLN A 119 6.32 -8.16 7.16
N VAL A 120 7.38 -8.94 7.39
CA VAL A 120 7.71 -10.11 6.54
C VAL A 120 6.57 -11.12 6.57
N TYR A 121 6.07 -11.44 7.76
CA TYR A 121 4.94 -12.35 7.93
C TYR A 121 3.66 -11.84 7.25
N LEU A 122 3.28 -10.58 7.52
CA LEU A 122 2.09 -9.96 6.96
C LEU A 122 2.17 -9.87 5.43
N GLY A 123 3.30 -9.43 4.88
CA GLY A 123 3.51 -9.35 3.43
C GLY A 123 3.35 -10.71 2.75
N ALA A 124 4.01 -11.75 3.27
CA ALA A 124 3.88 -13.10 2.75
C ALA A 124 2.44 -13.66 2.87
N ARG A 125 1.76 -13.35 3.97
CA ARG A 125 0.37 -13.77 4.20
C ARG A 125 -0.58 -13.11 3.21
N PHE A 126 -0.48 -11.80 3.01
CA PHE A 126 -1.32 -11.06 2.08
C PHE A 126 -1.06 -11.46 0.62
N ALA A 127 0.19 -11.71 0.25
CA ALA A 127 0.53 -12.27 -1.05
C ALA A 127 -0.19 -13.61 -1.29
N ARG A 128 -0.18 -14.50 -0.29
CA ARG A 128 -0.82 -15.82 -0.40
C ARG A 128 -2.36 -15.75 -0.39
N MET A 129 -2.95 -14.87 0.44
CA MET A 129 -4.41 -14.81 0.62
C MET A 129 -5.11 -14.03 -0.50
N PHE A 130 -4.51 -12.95 -0.95
CA PHE A 130 -5.12 -12.01 -1.88
C PHE A 130 -4.36 -11.89 -3.21
N GLY A 131 -3.18 -12.46 -3.33
CA GLY A 131 -2.37 -12.37 -4.56
C GLY A 131 -1.56 -11.08 -4.69
N PHE A 132 -1.41 -10.27 -3.63
CA PHE A 132 -0.57 -9.09 -3.69
C PHE A 132 0.89 -9.46 -4.03
N THR A 133 1.54 -8.62 -4.83
CA THR A 133 2.97 -8.75 -5.07
C THR A 133 3.74 -8.41 -3.79
N CYS A 134 4.59 -9.33 -3.30
CA CYS A 134 5.41 -9.08 -2.11
C CYS A 134 6.88 -9.38 -2.42
N ILE A 135 7.75 -8.38 -2.22
CA ILE A 135 9.18 -8.47 -2.54
C ILE A 135 10.05 -7.95 -1.40
N GLY A 136 11.28 -8.45 -1.31
CA GLY A 136 12.28 -7.88 -0.40
C GLY A 136 12.79 -6.51 -0.88
N GLN A 137 13.14 -5.61 0.05
CA GLN A 137 13.63 -4.27 -0.30
C GLN A 137 14.88 -4.28 -1.20
N HIS A 138 15.69 -5.33 -1.15
CA HIS A 138 16.89 -5.48 -1.99
C HIS A 138 16.59 -5.91 -3.44
N MET A 139 15.41 -6.47 -3.69
CA MET A 139 15.02 -6.96 -5.02
C MET A 139 14.62 -5.79 -5.94
N SER A 140 14.74 -5.96 -7.24
CA SER A 140 14.23 -4.98 -8.23
C SER A 140 12.73 -4.76 -8.06
N LEU A 141 12.28 -3.51 -8.23
CA LEU A 141 10.85 -3.20 -8.23
C LEU A 141 10.23 -3.73 -9.54
N PRO A 142 9.05 -4.36 -9.45
CA PRO A 142 8.39 -4.90 -10.63
C PRO A 142 7.86 -3.76 -11.52
N VAL A 143 7.87 -4.00 -12.81
CA VAL A 143 7.18 -3.14 -13.79
C VAL A 143 5.67 -3.45 -13.79
N GLU A 144 4.88 -2.56 -14.35
CA GLU A 144 3.41 -2.60 -14.24
C GLU A 144 2.78 -3.94 -14.66
N ASN A 145 3.26 -4.56 -15.73
CA ASN A 145 2.76 -5.83 -16.24
C ASN A 145 3.18 -7.07 -15.41
N GLU A 146 4.08 -6.90 -14.46
CA GLU A 146 4.49 -7.96 -13.52
C GLU A 146 3.69 -7.91 -12.20
N ILE A 147 2.90 -6.86 -12.00
CA ILE A 147 2.11 -6.69 -10.79
C ILE A 147 0.76 -7.37 -10.96
N LEU A 148 0.51 -8.35 -10.11
CA LEU A 148 -0.74 -9.09 -10.11
C LEU A 148 -1.86 -8.27 -9.44
N ASP A 149 -3.06 -8.39 -9.97
CA ASP A 149 -4.26 -7.86 -9.33
C ASP A 149 -4.69 -8.77 -8.17
N ALA A 150 -4.83 -8.18 -6.99
CA ALA A 150 -5.31 -8.90 -5.82
C ALA A 150 -6.75 -9.38 -6.02
N GLN A 151 -7.02 -10.58 -5.53
CA GLN A 151 -8.32 -11.23 -5.59
C GLN A 151 -8.96 -11.23 -4.22
N TYR A 152 -10.08 -10.53 -4.07
CA TYR A 152 -10.85 -10.54 -2.84
C TYR A 152 -11.87 -11.68 -2.87
N PRO A 153 -12.01 -12.46 -1.79
CA PRO A 153 -13.05 -13.47 -1.73
C PRO A 153 -14.43 -12.80 -1.87
N LYS A 154 -15.30 -13.37 -2.68
CA LYS A 154 -16.70 -12.94 -2.75
C LYS A 154 -17.35 -13.32 -1.42
N LEU A 155 -17.63 -12.33 -0.58
CA LEU A 155 -18.35 -12.56 0.66
C LEU A 155 -19.85 -12.40 0.41
N ASN A 156 -20.59 -13.43 0.78
CA ASN A 156 -22.04 -13.39 0.78
C ASN A 156 -22.53 -12.59 2.00
N GLY A 157 -22.66 -11.27 1.85
CA GLY A 157 -23.45 -10.44 2.76
C GLY A 157 -22.90 -10.17 4.17
N GLY A 158 -21.63 -10.45 4.43
CA GLY A 158 -20.96 -10.17 5.71
C GLY A 158 -19.95 -9.03 5.64
N ASN A 159 -19.53 -8.52 6.79
CA ASN A 159 -18.54 -7.45 6.89
C ASN A 159 -17.14 -8.03 6.55
N LEU A 160 -16.69 -7.83 5.31
CA LEU A 160 -15.44 -8.35 4.73
C LEU A 160 -14.23 -8.23 5.65
N LEU A 161 -14.20 -7.15 6.42
CA LEU A 161 -13.11 -6.81 7.32
C LEU A 161 -13.12 -7.67 8.59
N GLU A 162 -14.29 -7.89 9.19
CA GLU A 162 -14.41 -8.69 10.40
C GLU A 162 -14.08 -10.16 10.11
N GLU A 163 -14.63 -10.74 9.05
CA GLU A 163 -14.35 -12.13 8.68
C GLU A 163 -12.90 -12.35 8.25
N SER A 164 -12.29 -11.40 7.53
CA SER A 164 -10.88 -11.50 7.14
C SER A 164 -9.95 -11.37 8.35
N VAL A 165 -10.30 -10.53 9.33
CA VAL A 165 -9.53 -10.37 10.57
C VAL A 165 -9.73 -11.57 11.48
N ASP A 166 -10.93 -12.10 11.61
CA ASP A 166 -11.18 -13.32 12.40
C ASP A 166 -10.44 -14.53 11.81
N GLN A 167 -10.35 -14.64 10.49
CA GLN A 167 -9.51 -15.65 9.85
C GLN A 167 -8.01 -15.41 10.12
N LEU A 168 -7.57 -14.14 10.18
CA LEU A 168 -6.19 -13.79 10.52
C LEU A 168 -5.86 -14.13 11.98
N LEU A 169 -6.78 -13.88 12.89
CA LEU A 169 -6.61 -14.13 14.33
C LEU A 169 -6.74 -15.63 14.68
N SER A 170 -7.71 -16.33 14.11
CA SER A 170 -7.94 -17.75 14.40
C SER A 170 -6.79 -18.65 13.91
N ALA A 171 -6.15 -18.30 12.79
CA ALA A 171 -4.99 -19.05 12.30
C ALA A 171 -3.69 -18.79 13.10
N SER A 172 -3.63 -17.73 13.92
CA SER A 172 -2.51 -17.49 14.86
C SER A 172 -2.64 -18.37 16.12
N SER A 173 -3.86 -18.70 16.52
CA SER A 173 -4.13 -19.50 17.73
C SER A 173 -3.89 -21.00 17.55
N SER A 174 -3.82 -21.52 16.32
CA SER A 174 -3.61 -22.95 16.06
C SER A 174 -2.14 -23.36 15.90
N LYS A 175 -1.18 -22.49 16.19
CA LYS A 175 0.27 -22.79 16.16
C LYS A 175 0.98 -22.65 17.52
N ALA A 176 0.24 -22.62 18.61
CA ALA A 176 0.79 -22.67 19.95
C ALA A 176 0.45 -24.03 20.59
N ILE A 177 1.04 -25.12 20.09
CA ILE A 177 1.28 -26.39 20.76
C ILE A 177 2.60 -26.93 20.24
#